data_48908e541f020e3d1d2443cefc351ffe
#
_entry.id   48908e541f020e3d1d2443cefc351ffe
#
_cell.length_a   1.000
_cell.length_b   1.000
_cell.length_c   1.000
_cell.angle_alpha   90.00
_cell.angle_beta   90.00
_cell.angle_gamma   90.00
#
_symmetry.space_group_name_H-M   'P 1'
#
loop_
_entity.id
_entity.type
_entity.pdbx_description
1 polymer ?
#
loop_
_entity_poly.entity_id
_entity_poly.type
_entity_poly.pdbx_seq_one_letter_code
_entity_poly.pdbx_strand_id
1 'polypeptide(L)'
;MGLSAQELTIGDSYSEVVVEDLTRTQIVQYAGASGDYNPVHSDEKFVTEVAGYPTVFAHGMLTMGMTGRMLTNYVGDGRLTYYGVRFVNQVWPGDTLTARAEVAALREEDGETLVDLTITTTNQDEKFV
;
A
#
# COMPACT_ATOMS: atom_id res chain seq x y z
N MET A 1 8.80 17.72 1.57
CA MET A 1 9.02 18.30 2.90
C MET A 1 8.14 17.56 3.90
N GLY A 2 8.70 17.16 5.01
CA GLY A 2 7.94 16.39 6.00
C GLY A 2 7.15 17.27 6.95
N LEU A 3 6.11 16.69 7.54
CA LEU A 3 5.35 17.31 8.60
C LEU A 3 6.08 17.16 9.94
N SER A 4 5.91 18.14 10.82
CA SER A 4 6.33 18.03 12.21
C SER A 4 5.21 17.38 13.02
N ALA A 5 5.57 16.58 14.02
CA ALA A 5 4.58 15.99 14.93
C ALA A 5 3.71 17.03 15.63
N GLN A 6 4.27 18.23 15.84
CA GLN A 6 3.53 19.35 16.46
C GLN A 6 2.45 19.95 15.55
N GLU A 7 2.52 19.68 14.25
CA GLU A 7 1.53 20.13 13.27
C GLU A 7 0.34 19.18 13.14
N LEU A 8 0.43 18.01 13.78
CA LEU A 8 -0.58 16.95 13.64
C LEU A 8 -1.49 16.90 14.86
N THR A 9 -2.76 16.62 14.60
CA THR A 9 -3.81 16.45 15.61
C THR A 9 -4.45 15.09 15.41
N ILE A 10 -4.81 14.40 16.49
CA ILE A 10 -5.53 13.14 16.41
C ILE A 10 -6.81 13.34 15.59
N GLY A 11 -7.02 12.47 14.62
CA GLY A 11 -8.12 12.53 13.68
C GLY A 11 -7.75 13.18 12.34
N ASP A 12 -6.61 13.85 12.24
CA ASP A 12 -6.14 14.34 10.95
C ASP A 12 -5.97 13.17 9.98
N SER A 13 -6.29 13.40 8.72
CA SER A 13 -6.18 12.36 7.71
C SER A 13 -5.61 12.90 6.40
N TYR A 14 -5.07 11.98 5.62
CA TYR A 14 -4.54 12.24 4.29
C TYR A 14 -4.83 11.03 3.42
N SER A 15 -5.21 11.24 2.19
CA SER A 15 -5.44 10.15 1.26
C SER A 15 -4.91 10.49 -0.13
N GLU A 16 -4.60 9.44 -0.88
CA GLU A 16 -4.03 9.53 -2.21
C GLU A 16 -4.53 8.36 -3.03
N VAL A 17 -4.90 8.61 -4.29
CA VAL A 17 -5.07 7.54 -5.25
C VAL A 17 -3.66 7.08 -5.65
N VAL A 18 -3.27 5.89 -5.23
CA VAL A 18 -1.89 5.42 -5.41
C VAL A 18 -1.67 4.70 -6.73
N VAL A 19 -2.74 4.20 -7.34
CA VAL A 19 -2.72 3.67 -8.70
C VAL A 19 -4.12 3.75 -9.28
N GLU A 20 -4.21 4.14 -10.55
CA GLU A 20 -5.45 4.08 -11.33
C GLU A 20 -5.31 3.01 -12.39
N ASP A 21 -6.33 2.15 -12.50
CA ASP A 21 -6.36 1.11 -13.54
C ASP A 21 -5.04 0.33 -13.61
N LEU A 22 -4.72 -0.37 -12.53
CA LEU A 22 -3.48 -1.15 -12.42
C LEU A 22 -3.30 -2.05 -13.65
N THR A 23 -2.15 -1.97 -14.29
CA THR A 23 -1.87 -2.74 -15.50
C THR A 23 -1.09 -4.02 -15.20
N ARG A 24 -1.24 -5.02 -16.07
CA ARG A 24 -0.38 -6.22 -16.04
C ARG A 24 1.10 -5.85 -16.22
N THR A 25 1.39 -4.83 -17.02
CA THR A 25 2.75 -4.33 -17.20
C THR A 25 3.36 -3.85 -15.89
N GLN A 26 2.59 -3.12 -15.07
CA GLN A 26 3.07 -2.68 -13.76
C GLN A 26 3.38 -3.87 -12.84
N ILE A 27 2.57 -4.91 -12.88
CA ILE A 27 2.80 -6.12 -12.09
C ILE A 27 4.09 -6.83 -12.56
N VAL A 28 4.29 -6.94 -13.87
CA VAL A 28 5.51 -7.54 -14.44
C VAL A 28 6.75 -6.73 -14.11
N GLN A 29 6.67 -5.40 -14.17
CA GLN A 29 7.75 -4.52 -13.77
C GLN A 29 8.13 -4.73 -12.31
N TYR A 30 7.14 -4.87 -11.43
CA TYR A 30 7.37 -5.13 -10.02
C TYR A 30 8.00 -6.52 -9.81
N ALA A 31 7.55 -7.53 -10.53
CA ALA A 31 8.17 -8.85 -10.47
C ALA A 31 9.66 -8.79 -10.82
N GLY A 32 10.00 -8.02 -11.85
CA GLY A 32 11.40 -7.82 -12.24
C GLY A 32 12.20 -7.06 -11.20
N ALA A 33 11.62 -6.01 -10.62
CA ALA A 33 12.31 -5.17 -9.63
C ALA A 33 12.49 -5.88 -8.28
N SER A 34 11.51 -6.67 -7.86
CA SER A 34 11.51 -7.33 -6.55
C SER A 34 12.16 -8.71 -6.56
N GLY A 35 12.26 -9.34 -7.73
CA GLY A 35 12.69 -10.74 -7.84
C GLY A 35 11.62 -11.75 -7.46
N ASP A 36 10.38 -11.31 -7.25
CA ASP A 36 9.27 -12.21 -6.97
C ASP A 36 8.60 -12.66 -8.28
N TYR A 37 9.07 -13.79 -8.79
CA TYR A 37 8.62 -14.36 -10.05
C TYR A 37 7.55 -15.43 -9.88
N ASN A 38 6.81 -15.43 -8.77
CA ASN A 38 5.73 -16.41 -8.58
C ASN A 38 4.75 -16.29 -9.77
N PRO A 39 4.49 -17.41 -10.48
CA PRO A 39 3.69 -17.36 -11.70
C PRO A 39 2.24 -16.93 -11.51
N VAL A 40 1.73 -16.87 -10.28
CA VAL A 40 0.38 -16.31 -10.03
C VAL A 40 0.28 -14.84 -10.42
N HIS A 41 1.41 -14.15 -10.56
CA HIS A 41 1.46 -12.74 -10.92
C HIS A 41 1.69 -12.49 -12.41
N SER A 42 2.07 -13.51 -13.18
CA SER A 42 2.52 -13.30 -14.56
C SER A 42 2.03 -14.34 -15.57
N ASP A 43 1.63 -15.53 -15.13
CA ASP A 43 1.29 -16.64 -16.04
C ASP A 43 -0.19 -16.97 -15.93
N GLU A 44 -0.98 -16.51 -16.91
CA GLU A 44 -2.43 -16.75 -16.94
C GLU A 44 -2.77 -18.22 -16.93
N LYS A 45 -2.01 -19.06 -17.65
CA LYS A 45 -2.27 -20.49 -17.69
C LYS A 45 -2.06 -21.12 -16.31
N PHE A 46 -0.97 -20.80 -15.65
CA PHE A 46 -0.69 -21.32 -14.32
C PHE A 46 -1.74 -20.86 -13.31
N VAL A 47 -2.05 -19.56 -13.30
CA VAL A 47 -2.94 -18.99 -12.28
C VAL A 47 -4.38 -19.52 -12.43
N THR A 48 -4.83 -19.76 -13.65
CA THR A 48 -6.19 -20.26 -13.89
C THR A 48 -6.30 -21.78 -13.80
N GLU A 49 -5.36 -22.54 -14.36
CA GLU A 49 -5.44 -24.01 -14.42
C GLU A 49 -4.88 -24.70 -13.18
N VAL A 50 -3.89 -24.11 -12.53
CA VAL A 50 -3.21 -24.73 -11.38
C VAL A 50 -3.60 -24.06 -10.07
N ALA A 51 -3.52 -22.73 -10.00
CA ALA A 51 -3.80 -22.00 -8.77
C ALA A 51 -5.30 -21.72 -8.53
N GLY A 52 -6.12 -21.79 -9.56
CA GLY A 52 -7.59 -21.68 -9.44
C GLY A 52 -8.13 -20.27 -9.30
N TYR A 53 -7.37 -19.27 -9.71
CA TYR A 53 -7.83 -17.89 -9.73
C TYR A 53 -8.32 -17.47 -11.12
N PRO A 54 -9.14 -16.43 -11.23
CA PRO A 54 -9.69 -16.02 -12.54
C PRO A 54 -8.66 -15.39 -13.47
N THR A 55 -7.60 -14.79 -12.94
CA THR A 55 -6.53 -14.16 -13.70
C THR A 55 -5.32 -13.91 -12.78
N VAL A 56 -4.24 -13.38 -13.33
CA VAL A 56 -3.09 -12.95 -12.54
C VAL A 56 -3.49 -11.82 -11.61
N PHE A 57 -2.81 -11.71 -10.48
CA PHE A 57 -3.07 -10.64 -9.51
C PHE A 57 -1.76 -10.03 -9.02
N ALA A 58 -1.88 -8.84 -8.43
CA ALA A 58 -0.73 -8.07 -7.97
C ALA A 58 -0.07 -8.70 -6.74
N HIS A 59 1.23 -8.51 -6.63
CA HIS A 59 1.96 -8.81 -5.41
C HIS A 59 1.42 -7.96 -4.26
N GLY A 60 1.22 -8.56 -3.08
CA GLY A 60 0.85 -7.80 -1.90
C GLY A 60 1.87 -6.71 -1.57
N MET A 61 3.16 -7.03 -1.74
CA MET A 61 4.25 -6.07 -1.50
C MET A 61 4.22 -4.89 -2.48
N LEU A 62 3.67 -5.04 -3.69
CA LEU A 62 3.46 -3.91 -4.60
C LEU A 62 2.43 -2.93 -4.00
N THR A 63 1.31 -3.44 -3.50
CA THR A 63 0.31 -2.62 -2.82
C THR A 63 0.89 -1.94 -1.59
N MET A 64 1.66 -2.68 -0.79
CA MET A 64 2.34 -2.14 0.38
C MET A 64 3.31 -1.01 0.01
N GLY A 65 4.06 -1.18 -1.08
CA GLY A 65 4.99 -0.17 -1.58
C GLY A 65 4.27 1.10 -2.05
N MET A 66 3.17 0.96 -2.77
CA MET A 66 2.38 2.11 -3.23
C MET A 66 1.77 2.87 -2.05
N THR A 67 1.26 2.15 -1.06
CA THR A 67 0.75 2.75 0.18
C THR A 67 1.88 3.43 0.97
N GLY A 68 3.06 2.82 1.02
CA GLY A 68 4.25 3.40 1.65
C GLY A 68 4.67 4.71 1.00
N ARG A 69 4.55 4.81 -0.33
CA ARG A 69 4.81 6.07 -1.04
C ARG A 69 3.84 7.17 -0.60
N MET A 70 2.56 6.85 -0.42
CA MET A 70 1.60 7.81 0.14
C MET A 70 2.03 8.28 1.52
N LEU A 71 2.51 7.38 2.37
CA LEU A 71 2.98 7.73 3.71
C LEU A 71 4.16 8.69 3.66
N THR A 72 5.17 8.41 2.84
CA THR A 72 6.33 9.30 2.72
C THR A 72 5.99 10.62 2.06
N ASN A 73 5.01 10.65 1.15
CA ASN A 73 4.48 11.90 0.60
C ASN A 73 3.81 12.73 1.69
N TYR A 74 3.13 12.09 2.62
CA TYR A 74 2.43 12.76 3.71
C TYR A 74 3.39 13.27 4.79
N VAL A 75 4.22 12.38 5.33
CA VAL A 75 5.04 12.72 6.51
C VAL A 75 6.47 13.13 6.16
N GLY A 76 6.92 12.86 4.95
CA GLY A 76 8.27 13.14 4.49
C GLY A 76 9.22 11.96 4.63
N ASP A 77 10.27 11.98 3.79
CA ASP A 77 11.27 10.92 3.77
C ASP A 77 12.05 10.88 5.08
N GLY A 78 12.38 9.67 5.52
CA GLY A 78 13.18 9.47 6.73
C GLY A 78 12.41 9.59 8.04
N ARG A 79 11.10 9.79 7.97
CA ARG A 79 10.24 9.93 9.16
C ARG A 79 9.60 8.63 9.61
N LEU A 80 9.44 7.67 8.70
CA LEU A 80 8.75 6.41 8.97
C LEU A 80 9.71 5.46 9.68
N THR A 81 9.41 5.11 10.94
CA THR A 81 10.26 4.22 11.75
C THR A 81 9.71 2.80 11.83
N TYR A 82 8.44 2.62 11.62
CA TYR A 82 7.79 1.32 11.58
C TYR A 82 6.65 1.36 10.57
N TYR A 83 6.53 0.30 9.77
CA TYR A 83 5.45 0.17 8.80
C TYR A 83 5.12 -1.30 8.64
N GLY A 84 3.91 -1.67 8.99
CA GLY A 84 3.42 -3.04 8.86
C GLY A 84 2.00 -3.05 8.34
N VAL A 85 1.65 -4.09 7.59
CA VAL A 85 0.32 -4.23 6.99
C VAL A 85 -0.17 -5.67 7.11
N ARG A 86 -1.46 -5.86 6.86
CA ARG A 86 -2.08 -7.15 6.63
C ARG A 86 -2.75 -7.11 5.27
N PHE A 87 -2.44 -8.08 4.43
CA PHE A 87 -3.10 -8.24 3.14
C PHE A 87 -4.44 -8.96 3.35
N VAL A 88 -5.51 -8.38 2.86
CA VAL A 88 -6.87 -8.87 3.13
C VAL A 88 -7.49 -9.49 1.89
N ASN A 89 -7.29 -8.87 0.73
CA ASN A 89 -7.82 -9.33 -0.56
C ASN A 89 -6.80 -9.15 -1.66
N GLN A 90 -6.96 -9.92 -2.74
CA GLN A 90 -6.15 -9.75 -3.93
C GLN A 90 -6.45 -8.43 -4.61
N VAL A 91 -5.45 -7.89 -5.29
CA VAL A 91 -5.56 -6.74 -6.16
C VAL A 91 -5.42 -7.21 -7.60
N TRP A 92 -6.37 -6.84 -8.43
CA TRP A 92 -6.51 -7.34 -9.80
C TRP A 92 -6.08 -6.28 -10.82
N PRO A 93 -5.63 -6.70 -12.02
CA PRO A 93 -5.50 -5.76 -13.12
C PRO A 93 -6.80 -4.99 -13.32
N GLY A 94 -6.69 -3.67 -13.51
CA GLY A 94 -7.85 -2.79 -13.63
C GLY A 94 -8.26 -2.12 -12.33
N ASP A 95 -7.77 -2.59 -11.19
CA ASP A 95 -8.12 -1.98 -9.90
C ASP A 95 -7.51 -0.57 -9.76
N THR A 96 -8.28 0.31 -9.14
CA THR A 96 -7.85 1.63 -8.71
C THR A 96 -7.79 1.64 -7.20
N LEU A 97 -6.62 1.98 -6.64
CA LEU A 97 -6.40 1.90 -5.21
C LEU A 97 -6.25 3.29 -4.61
N THR A 98 -6.92 3.49 -3.48
CA THR A 98 -6.81 4.69 -2.65
C THR A 98 -6.24 4.30 -1.29
N ALA A 99 -5.14 4.93 -0.90
CA ALA A 99 -4.53 4.75 0.40
C ALA A 99 -4.86 5.94 1.28
N ARG A 100 -5.16 5.67 2.55
CA ARG A 100 -5.53 6.68 3.53
C ARG A 100 -4.78 6.45 4.83
N ALA A 101 -4.30 7.53 5.42
CA ALA A 101 -3.70 7.56 6.74
C ALA A 101 -4.52 8.47 7.65
N GLU A 102 -4.68 8.05 8.89
CA GLU A 102 -5.34 8.85 9.93
C GLU A 102 -4.50 8.84 11.19
N VAL A 103 -4.30 10.00 11.78
CA VAL A 103 -3.56 10.13 13.05
C VAL A 103 -4.39 9.52 14.17
N ALA A 104 -3.93 8.38 14.70
CA ALA A 104 -4.62 7.63 15.74
C ALA A 104 -4.13 8.01 17.14
N ALA A 105 -2.84 8.30 17.29
CA ALA A 105 -2.25 8.63 18.58
C ALA A 105 -1.00 9.49 18.42
N LEU A 106 -0.76 10.32 19.42
CA LEU A 106 0.48 11.06 19.60
C LEU A 106 1.06 10.63 20.95
N ARG A 107 2.31 10.18 20.97
CA ARG A 107 2.95 9.69 22.19
C ARG A 107 4.39 10.15 22.28
N GLU A 108 4.86 10.25 23.50
CA GLU A 108 6.25 10.62 23.80
C GLU A 108 7.04 9.37 24.11
N GLU A 109 8.22 9.25 23.51
CA GLU A 109 9.14 8.15 23.76
C GLU A 109 10.57 8.63 23.59
N ASP A 110 11.39 8.46 24.62
CA ASP A 110 12.80 8.87 24.63
C ASP A 110 13.03 10.33 24.23
N GLY A 111 12.12 11.23 24.63
CA GLY A 111 12.22 12.66 24.32
C GLY A 111 11.72 13.02 22.93
N GLU A 112 11.21 12.08 22.18
CA GLU A 112 10.65 12.30 20.84
C GLU A 112 9.13 12.13 20.84
N THR A 113 8.45 12.93 20.03
CA THR A 113 7.03 12.74 19.78
C THR A 113 6.86 11.74 18.62
N LEU A 114 6.23 10.64 18.91
CA LEU A 114 5.88 9.63 17.91
C LEU A 114 4.41 9.75 17.52
N VAL A 115 4.14 9.54 16.24
CA VAL A 115 2.79 9.61 15.68
C VAL A 115 2.42 8.21 15.20
N ASP A 116 1.30 7.69 15.70
CA ASP A 116 0.74 6.43 15.22
C ASP A 116 -0.34 6.74 14.18
N LEU A 117 -0.19 6.12 13.00
CA LEU A 117 -1.13 6.26 11.90
C LEU A 117 -1.88 4.96 11.68
N THR A 118 -3.19 5.04 11.55
CA THR A 118 -4.00 3.95 11.04
C THR A 118 -4.06 4.09 9.53
N ILE A 119 -3.71 3.01 8.82
CA ILE A 119 -3.58 3.03 7.37
C ILE A 119 -4.58 2.04 6.77
N THR A 120 -5.26 2.47 5.71
CA THR A 120 -6.13 1.60 4.93
C THR A 120 -5.86 1.83 3.45
N THR A 121 -5.95 0.75 2.68
CA THR A 121 -5.91 0.82 1.22
C THR A 121 -7.15 0.09 0.70
N THR A 122 -7.90 0.76 -0.15
CA THR A 122 -9.16 0.24 -0.69
C THR A 122 -9.14 0.28 -2.21
N ASN A 123 -9.90 -0.63 -2.82
CA ASN A 123 -10.10 -0.63 -4.27
C ASN A 123 -11.27 0.30 -4.65
N GLN A 124 -11.65 0.31 -5.93
CA GLN A 124 -12.72 1.14 -6.46
C GLN A 124 -14.11 0.82 -5.86
N ASP A 125 -14.28 -0.35 -5.28
CA ASP A 125 -15.52 -0.77 -4.62
C ASP A 125 -15.46 -0.55 -3.10
N GLU A 126 -14.49 0.23 -2.64
CA GLU A 126 -14.25 0.54 -1.23
C GLU A 126 -13.96 -0.69 -0.37
N LYS A 127 -13.47 -1.76 -0.99
CA LYS A 127 -13.05 -2.98 -0.27
C LYS A 127 -11.60 -2.86 0.15
N PHE A 128 -11.30 -3.26 1.37
CA PHE A 128 -9.93 -3.31 1.87
C PHE A 128 -9.11 -4.36 1.11
N VAL A 129 -7.90 -4.01 0.78
CA VAL A 129 -6.93 -4.87 0.11
C VAL A 129 -5.64 -5.01 0.92
#